data_ac0226acb5ddd84fa8ef537917314ba8
#
_entry.id   ac0226acb5ddd84fa8ef537917314ba8
#
_cell.length_a   1.000
_cell.length_b   1.000
_cell.length_c   1.000
_cell.angle_alpha   90.00
_cell.angle_beta   90.00
_cell.angle_gamma   90.00
#
_symmetry.space_group_name_H-M   'P 1'
#
loop_
_entity.id
_entity.type
_entity.pdbx_description
1 polymer ?
#
loop_
_entity_poly.entity_id
_entity_poly.type
_entity_poly.pdbx_seq_one_letter_code
_entity_poly.pdbx_strand_id
1 'polypeptide(L)'
;MGLDNIWKKSKEENGVIEGDFKLCGGVFSGHGNDSFRGKVYDRFVEDVTGVSLYGDPETFEIPNETVKQMADDLEATEWRDSYIENYDIEEHEFKDLVRMFRLHADAGHYLLAWF
;
A
#
# COMPACT_ATOMS: atom_id res chain seq x y z
N MET A 1 -4.94 0.37 -18.53
CA MET A 1 -3.73 0.45 -17.70
C MET A 1 -4.11 0.90 -16.31
N GLY A 2 -3.53 0.31 -15.32
CA GLY A 2 -3.79 0.64 -13.94
C GLY A 2 -2.51 0.95 -13.20
N LEU A 3 -2.64 1.36 -11.97
CA LEU A 3 -1.52 1.57 -11.05
C LEU A 3 -1.28 0.28 -10.28
N ASP A 4 -0.10 -0.28 -10.40
CA ASP A 4 0.40 -1.33 -9.51
C ASP A 4 1.50 -0.75 -8.64
N ASN A 5 1.59 -1.21 -7.40
CA ASN A 5 2.63 -0.78 -6.48
C ASN A 5 3.52 -1.98 -6.12
N ILE A 6 4.82 -1.71 -6.07
CA ILE A 6 5.84 -2.72 -5.78
C ILE A 6 6.59 -2.27 -4.54
N TRP A 7 6.68 -3.15 -3.56
CA TRP A 7 7.52 -2.91 -2.39
C TRP A 7 8.96 -3.22 -2.76
N LYS A 8 9.87 -2.33 -2.41
CA LYS A 8 11.28 -2.45 -2.77
C LYS A 8 12.14 -2.44 -1.51
N LYS A 9 13.08 -3.35 -1.46
CA LYS A 9 14.14 -3.35 -0.46
C LYS A 9 15.30 -2.47 -0.93
N SER A 10 15.61 -2.54 -2.23
CA SER A 10 16.60 -1.73 -2.92
C SER A 10 16.18 -1.55 -4.37
N LYS A 11 16.95 -0.81 -5.16
CA LYS A 11 16.65 -0.63 -6.58
C LYS A 11 16.60 -1.94 -7.35
N GLU A 12 17.33 -2.94 -6.90
CA GLU A 12 17.48 -4.22 -7.60
C GLU A 12 16.69 -5.35 -6.93
N GLU A 13 16.22 -5.17 -5.70
CA GLU A 13 15.52 -6.20 -4.96
C GLU A 13 14.15 -5.75 -4.51
N ASN A 14 13.17 -6.62 -4.75
CA ASN A 14 11.84 -6.40 -4.19
C ASN A 14 11.86 -6.68 -2.69
N GLY A 15 11.04 -5.91 -1.97
CA GLY A 15 10.86 -6.11 -0.54
C GLY A 15 9.73 -7.10 -0.30
N VAL A 16 10.09 -8.32 0.11
CA VAL A 16 9.12 -9.38 0.39
C VAL A 16 8.95 -9.52 1.90
N ILE A 17 7.72 -9.71 2.34
CA ILE A 17 7.41 -10.01 3.74
C ILE A 17 6.61 -11.31 3.79
N GLU A 18 6.62 -11.96 4.94
CA GLU A 18 5.80 -13.14 5.16
C GLU A 18 4.40 -12.69 5.62
N GLY A 19 3.39 -13.39 5.14
CA GLY A 19 2.02 -13.13 5.52
C GLY A 19 1.05 -13.50 4.41
N ASP A 20 -0.19 -13.67 4.80
CA ASP A 20 -1.29 -13.93 3.88
C ASP A 20 -2.18 -12.69 3.88
N PHE A 21 -2.23 -12.01 2.75
CA PHE A 21 -3.00 -10.77 2.59
C PHE A 21 -4.09 -10.98 1.54
N LYS A 22 -5.30 -10.58 1.86
CA LYS A 22 -6.45 -10.69 0.95
C LYS A 22 -6.67 -9.36 0.23
N LEU A 23 -5.67 -8.96 -0.55
CA LEU A 23 -5.68 -7.75 -1.35
C LEU A 23 -5.74 -8.09 -2.83
N CYS A 24 -6.07 -7.10 -3.66
CA CYS A 24 -5.98 -7.28 -5.10
C CYS A 24 -4.53 -7.46 -5.50
N GLY A 25 -4.24 -8.48 -6.29
CA GLY A 25 -2.88 -8.79 -6.73
C GLY A 25 -2.31 -7.74 -7.66
N GLY A 26 -1.02 -7.46 -7.53
CA GLY A 26 -0.27 -6.55 -8.37
C GLY A 26 0.54 -7.27 -9.43
N VAL A 27 1.57 -6.59 -9.93
CA VAL A 27 2.40 -7.04 -11.05
C VAL A 27 3.04 -8.41 -10.79
N PHE A 28 3.45 -8.66 -9.56
CA PHE A 28 4.14 -9.89 -9.19
C PHE A 28 3.23 -10.83 -8.40
N SER A 29 1.93 -10.68 -8.56
CA SER A 29 0.93 -11.46 -7.81
C SER A 29 1.10 -11.40 -6.29
N GLY A 30 1.66 -10.30 -5.81
CA GLY A 30 2.14 -10.20 -4.44
C GLY A 30 1.10 -10.19 -3.34
N HIS A 31 -0.12 -9.78 -3.59
CA HIS A 31 -1.14 -9.65 -2.55
C HIS A 31 -0.60 -8.98 -1.27
N GLY A 32 0.28 -8.00 -1.43
CA GLY A 32 0.91 -7.31 -0.30
C GLY A 32 2.26 -7.84 0.12
N ASN A 33 2.67 -9.02 -0.34
CA ASN A 33 3.98 -9.59 -0.02
C ASN A 33 5.10 -8.81 -0.69
N ASP A 34 4.99 -8.51 -1.97
CA ASP A 34 5.93 -7.69 -2.72
C ASP A 34 5.25 -6.68 -3.66
N SER A 35 3.96 -6.84 -3.92
CA SER A 35 3.21 -5.93 -4.78
C SER A 35 1.72 -6.01 -4.50
N PHE A 36 0.99 -4.98 -4.90
CA PHE A 36 -0.47 -4.96 -4.80
C PHE A 36 -1.02 -4.01 -5.87
N ARG A 37 -2.30 -4.14 -6.16
CA ARG A 37 -2.95 -3.26 -7.13
C ARG A 37 -3.35 -1.94 -6.48
N GLY A 38 -2.45 -0.97 -6.57
CA GLY A 38 -2.62 0.32 -5.92
C GLY A 38 -3.82 1.11 -6.43
N LYS A 39 -4.21 0.91 -7.68
CA LYS A 39 -5.35 1.60 -8.27
C LYS A 39 -6.64 1.38 -7.45
N VAL A 40 -6.78 0.20 -6.86
CA VAL A 40 -7.97 -0.13 -6.06
C VAL A 40 -7.99 0.67 -4.76
N TYR A 41 -6.83 0.96 -4.20
CA TYR A 41 -6.71 1.54 -2.86
C TYR A 41 -6.25 2.99 -2.83
N ASP A 42 -5.81 3.54 -3.97
CA ASP A 42 -5.17 4.86 -4.03
C ASP A 42 -6.03 5.97 -3.41
N ARG A 43 -7.29 6.05 -3.80
CA ARG A 43 -8.17 7.10 -3.32
C ARG A 43 -8.35 7.05 -1.81
N PHE A 44 -8.55 5.85 -1.28
CA PHE A 44 -8.70 5.64 0.16
C PHE A 44 -7.43 6.01 0.91
N VAL A 45 -6.29 5.52 0.44
CA VAL A 45 -5.00 5.78 1.08
C VAL A 45 -4.69 7.28 1.05
N GLU A 46 -4.91 7.96 -0.06
CA GLU A 46 -4.67 9.40 -0.15
C GLU A 46 -5.58 10.18 0.79
N ASP A 47 -6.86 9.81 0.88
CA ASP A 47 -7.81 10.50 1.76
C ASP A 47 -7.43 10.33 3.23
N VAL A 48 -6.87 9.18 3.61
CA VAL A 48 -6.49 8.89 5.00
C VAL A 48 -5.11 9.45 5.34
N THR A 49 -4.14 9.29 4.45
CA THR A 49 -2.73 9.60 4.75
C THR A 49 -2.25 10.91 4.14
N GLY A 50 -2.97 11.44 3.16
CA GLY A 50 -2.53 12.61 2.40
C GLY A 50 -1.48 12.29 1.34
N VAL A 51 -1.12 11.02 1.17
CA VAL A 51 -0.08 10.57 0.24
C VAL A 51 -0.69 9.69 -0.84
N SER A 52 -0.46 10.06 -2.10
CA SER A 52 -0.92 9.27 -3.24
C SER A 52 -0.01 8.08 -3.48
N LEU A 53 -0.62 6.94 -3.85
CA LEU A 53 0.13 5.74 -4.22
C LEU A 53 0.89 5.89 -5.55
N TYR A 54 0.65 6.98 -6.29
CA TYR A 54 1.48 7.30 -7.46
C TYR A 54 2.88 7.78 -7.07
N GLY A 55 3.06 8.19 -5.82
CA GLY A 55 4.36 8.59 -5.30
C GLY A 55 4.80 9.96 -5.78
N ASP A 56 6.10 10.21 -5.71
CA ASP A 56 6.70 11.45 -6.17
C ASP A 56 6.55 11.57 -7.70
N PRO A 57 6.15 12.76 -8.22
CA PRO A 57 5.95 12.92 -9.67
C PRO A 57 7.20 12.68 -10.53
N GLU A 58 8.38 12.77 -9.95
CA GLU A 58 9.64 12.57 -10.69
C GLU A 58 10.17 11.14 -10.57
N THR A 59 10.09 10.56 -9.39
CA THR A 59 10.69 9.23 -9.11
C THR A 59 9.67 8.11 -9.04
N PHE A 60 8.39 8.44 -8.82
CA PHE A 60 7.29 7.49 -8.58
C PHE A 60 7.56 6.63 -7.34
N GLU A 61 8.35 7.14 -6.40
CA GLU A 61 8.71 6.44 -5.18
C GLU A 61 8.11 7.12 -3.96
N ILE A 62 7.80 6.31 -2.95
CA ILE A 62 7.43 6.79 -1.61
C ILE A 62 8.50 6.25 -0.67
N PRO A 63 9.35 7.13 -0.10
CA PRO A 63 10.46 6.66 0.74
C PRO A 63 9.96 6.00 2.02
N ASN A 64 10.81 5.17 2.62
CA ASN A 64 10.45 4.39 3.81
C ASN A 64 9.95 5.26 4.97
N GLU A 65 10.55 6.42 5.21
CA GLU A 65 10.11 7.32 6.27
C GLU A 65 8.66 7.78 6.05
N THR A 66 8.28 8.01 4.80
CA THR A 66 6.90 8.36 4.45
C THR A 66 5.99 7.16 4.59
N VAL A 67 6.45 5.96 4.20
CA VAL A 67 5.70 4.72 4.39
C VAL A 67 5.40 4.50 5.87
N LYS A 68 6.34 4.78 6.77
CA LYS A 68 6.13 4.68 8.21
C LYS A 68 5.03 5.63 8.68
N GLN A 69 5.04 6.86 8.19
CA GLN A 69 4.01 7.83 8.52
C GLN A 69 2.63 7.37 8.01
N MET A 70 2.59 6.83 6.79
CA MET A 70 1.35 6.29 6.23
C MET A 70 0.83 5.13 7.08
N ALA A 71 1.72 4.25 7.53
CA ALA A 71 1.33 3.12 8.39
C ALA A 71 0.73 3.63 9.70
N ASP A 72 1.34 4.65 10.30
CA ASP A 72 0.81 5.27 11.52
C ASP A 72 -0.59 5.85 11.30
N ASP A 73 -0.78 6.57 10.19
CA ASP A 73 -2.06 7.18 9.86
C ASP A 73 -3.15 6.12 9.60
N LEU A 74 -2.79 5.06 8.90
CA LEU A 74 -3.72 3.96 8.62
C LEU A 74 -4.12 3.24 9.90
N GLU A 75 -3.16 3.00 10.80
CA GLU A 75 -3.43 2.35 12.09
C GLU A 75 -4.31 3.20 13.00
N ALA A 76 -4.22 4.53 12.89
CA ALA A 76 -5.04 5.45 13.67
C ALA A 76 -6.47 5.55 13.13
N THR A 77 -6.73 5.02 11.95
CA THR A 77 -8.04 5.08 11.31
C THR A 77 -8.89 3.88 11.71
N GLU A 78 -10.11 4.14 12.14
CA GLU A 78 -11.05 3.09 12.48
C GLU A 78 -11.86 2.67 11.26
N TRP A 79 -12.20 1.38 11.18
CA TRP A 79 -13.05 0.86 10.12
C TRP A 79 -14.44 1.51 10.16
N ARG A 80 -14.97 1.77 8.97
CA ARG A 80 -16.33 2.31 8.80
C ARG A 80 -17.00 1.61 7.63
N ASP A 81 -18.26 1.26 7.79
CA ASP A 81 -19.04 0.62 6.71
C ASP A 81 -19.14 1.51 5.46
N SER A 82 -19.04 2.84 5.62
CA SER A 82 -19.03 3.76 4.49
C SER A 82 -17.84 3.55 3.54
N TYR A 83 -16.78 2.86 3.99
CA TYR A 83 -15.65 2.57 3.11
C TYR A 83 -16.04 1.61 1.99
N ILE A 84 -16.96 0.69 2.26
CA ILE A 84 -17.50 -0.18 1.21
C ILE A 84 -18.24 0.68 0.16
N GLU A 85 -19.05 1.62 0.60
CA GLU A 85 -19.84 2.46 -0.31
C GLU A 85 -18.98 3.47 -1.09
N ASN A 86 -18.04 4.11 -0.42
CA ASN A 86 -17.26 5.21 -1.00
C ASN A 86 -16.03 4.75 -1.76
N TYR A 87 -15.40 3.64 -1.33
CA TYR A 87 -14.12 3.18 -1.88
C TYR A 87 -14.17 1.74 -2.39
N ASP A 88 -15.26 1.05 -2.20
CA ASP A 88 -15.42 -0.36 -2.56
C ASP A 88 -14.36 -1.24 -1.89
N ILE A 89 -14.08 -0.94 -0.62
CA ILE A 89 -13.10 -1.66 0.19
C ILE A 89 -13.83 -2.32 1.36
N GLU A 90 -13.67 -3.63 1.49
CA GLU A 90 -14.26 -4.39 2.59
C GLU A 90 -13.37 -4.36 3.83
N GLU A 91 -13.95 -4.70 4.98
CA GLU A 91 -13.23 -4.64 6.26
C GLU A 91 -11.95 -5.47 6.26
N HIS A 92 -11.99 -6.68 5.70
CA HIS A 92 -10.80 -7.55 5.66
C HIS A 92 -9.69 -6.96 4.81
N GLU A 93 -10.03 -6.27 3.71
CA GLU A 93 -9.04 -5.57 2.89
C GLU A 93 -8.41 -4.41 3.63
N PHE A 94 -9.24 -3.65 4.35
CA PHE A 94 -8.76 -2.55 5.18
C PHE A 94 -7.74 -3.04 6.22
N LYS A 95 -8.08 -4.11 6.95
CA LYS A 95 -7.20 -4.67 7.97
C LYS A 95 -5.89 -5.18 7.37
N ASP A 96 -5.96 -5.86 6.24
CA ASP A 96 -4.77 -6.37 5.57
C ASP A 96 -3.91 -5.26 4.98
N LEU A 97 -4.55 -4.20 4.46
CA LEU A 97 -3.83 -3.03 3.95
C LEU A 97 -3.02 -2.35 5.06
N VAL A 98 -3.63 -2.15 6.22
CA VAL A 98 -2.97 -1.57 7.38
C VAL A 98 -1.79 -2.43 7.82
N ARG A 99 -2.00 -3.74 7.92
CA ARG A 99 -0.96 -4.69 8.35
C ARG A 99 0.20 -4.72 7.34
N MET A 100 -0.13 -4.72 6.05
CA MET A 100 0.88 -4.71 4.99
C MET A 100 1.79 -3.49 5.09
N PHE A 101 1.21 -2.30 5.25
CA PHE A 101 1.99 -1.08 5.37
C PHE A 101 2.90 -1.11 6.60
N ARG A 102 2.38 -1.60 7.74
CA ARG A 102 3.19 -1.69 8.95
C ARG A 102 4.36 -2.65 8.78
N LEU A 103 4.13 -3.83 8.23
CA LEU A 103 5.18 -4.82 8.06
C LEU A 103 6.28 -4.35 7.11
N HIS A 104 5.90 -3.75 5.97
CA HIS A 104 6.88 -3.21 5.05
C HIS A 104 7.62 -1.99 5.62
N ALA A 105 6.90 -1.11 6.32
CA ALA A 105 7.52 0.04 6.98
C ALA A 105 8.60 -0.40 7.96
N ASP A 106 8.28 -1.39 8.81
CA ASP A 106 9.20 -1.89 9.82
C ASP A 106 10.38 -2.64 9.22
N ALA A 107 10.19 -3.23 8.04
CA ALA A 107 11.27 -3.91 7.32
C ALA A 107 12.21 -2.96 6.56
N GLY A 108 11.92 -1.66 6.57
CA GLY A 108 12.72 -0.66 5.90
C GLY A 108 12.47 -0.54 4.40
N HIS A 109 11.37 -1.10 3.92
CA HIS A 109 11.03 -1.07 2.50
C HIS A 109 10.46 0.29 2.07
N TYR A 110 10.61 0.63 0.80
CA TYR A 110 9.94 1.77 0.19
C TYR A 110 8.97 1.29 -0.89
N LEU A 111 8.11 2.17 -1.36
CA LEU A 111 7.06 1.81 -2.30
C LEU A 111 7.32 2.48 -3.65
N LEU A 112 7.20 1.71 -4.72
CA LEU A 112 7.36 2.19 -6.10
C LEU A 112 6.03 2.08 -6.82
N ALA A 113 5.65 3.13 -7.56
CA ALA A 113 4.49 3.09 -8.44
C ALA A 113 4.91 2.55 -9.81
N TRP A 114 4.17 1.60 -10.32
CA TRP A 114 4.40 0.99 -11.63
C TRP A 114 3.13 1.17 -12.49
N PHE A 115 3.29 1.84 -13.61
CA PHE A 115 2.17 2.14 -14.50
C PHE A 115 2.03 1.14 -15.63
#